data_352fcb99eb134cd9746715b93ef678a6
#
_entry.id   352fcb99eb134cd9746715b93ef678a6
#
_cell.length_a   1.000
_cell.length_b   1.000
_cell.length_c   1.000
_cell.angle_alpha   90.00
_cell.angle_beta   90.00
_cell.angle_gamma   90.00
#
_symmetry.space_group_name_H-M   'P 1'
#
loop_
_entity.id
_entity.type
_entity.pdbx_description
1 polymer ?
#
loop_
_entity_poly.entity_id
_entity_poly.type
_entity_poly.pdbx_seq_one_letter_code
_entity_poly.pdbx_strand_id
1 'polypeptide(L)'
;MVLEFLSQGSMKDCSTFSRLARIFFFSMILILTSSSLSRAQLKPGQYLEESPLGSWNQFGLDSAATLGTGLSQLTLAHNSQILLTNPALLTWLKSCTLTINLGFNQTQLFNYWLVNTGVVSTDSNLTYRNFELNYVGFSCHSGQYTLAAAWVQSENFGRPAIDYQSDDNDYVYNSLKLGQRGHLTTFSLALARKFRTRLSLGLSLVFLTGRINRDLQEDWPLEGTSMIDSRQQKMTGFYAVFGLNYLISSRLAAGLSLIPPYQRKVKSQSLLTYTSAEVNLTTQGEADDRGSQPLIIGAGIKYKLKDNLNLLLESRYFAWDHYSYSYFGENLSRDFKAIVQLGAGLEYQIQASFLGQRWTTPYFVGFKIDPQPMTDISSTYYYLTFGSGFGNESLSLTFSTAIGFEHGSGHNLKNQKIAVTLDLYPEKIFKSRTRR
;
A
#
# COMPACT_ATOMS: atom_id res chain seq x y z
N MET A 1 7.66 -32.69 13.99
CA MET A 1 6.85 -31.97 15.01
C MET A 1 5.67 -31.16 14.44
N VAL A 2 5.60 -30.87 13.14
CA VAL A 2 4.41 -30.22 12.50
C VAL A 2 3.41 -31.22 11.93
N LEU A 3 3.81 -32.45 11.68
CA LEU A 3 2.99 -33.49 11.04
C LEU A 3 2.16 -34.36 12.03
N GLU A 4 2.46 -34.35 13.29
CA GLU A 4 1.72 -35.15 14.28
C GLU A 4 0.48 -34.46 14.86
N PHE A 5 0.31 -33.15 14.65
CA PHE A 5 -0.83 -32.36 15.18
C PHE A 5 -2.12 -32.45 14.34
N LEU A 6 -2.08 -33.14 13.20
CA LEU A 6 -3.21 -33.18 12.26
C LEU A 6 -4.13 -34.41 12.36
N SER A 7 -3.93 -35.30 13.33
CA SER A 7 -4.62 -36.63 13.36
C SER A 7 -5.90 -36.73 14.17
N GLN A 8 -6.39 -35.66 14.82
CA GLN A 8 -7.63 -35.75 15.65
C GLN A 8 -8.65 -34.64 15.28
N GLY A 9 -9.21 -34.70 14.10
CA GLY A 9 -10.35 -33.88 13.69
C GLY A 9 -11.23 -34.61 12.69
N SER A 10 -12.54 -34.66 12.96
CA SER A 10 -13.59 -35.36 12.22
C SER A 10 -13.36 -35.38 10.68
N MET A 11 -13.25 -36.58 10.12
CA MET A 11 -12.84 -36.90 8.74
C MET A 11 -13.77 -36.40 7.63
N LYS A 12 -14.95 -35.85 7.91
CA LYS A 12 -15.89 -35.44 6.85
C LYS A 12 -15.67 -34.03 6.30
N ASP A 13 -15.07 -33.11 7.08
CA ASP A 13 -14.78 -31.76 6.60
C ASP A 13 -13.40 -31.61 5.92
N CYS A 14 -12.55 -32.62 6.09
CA CYS A 14 -11.17 -32.61 5.57
C CYS A 14 -11.09 -32.80 4.05
N SER A 15 -12.08 -33.47 3.42
CA SER A 15 -12.05 -33.76 1.97
C SER A 15 -12.29 -32.51 1.10
N THR A 16 -13.20 -31.63 1.52
CA THR A 16 -13.54 -30.39 0.79
C THR A 16 -12.43 -29.36 0.93
N PHE A 17 -11.84 -29.26 2.12
CA PHE A 17 -10.69 -28.37 2.38
C PHE A 17 -9.44 -28.84 1.62
N SER A 18 -9.17 -30.14 1.58
CA SER A 18 -8.07 -30.72 0.82
C SER A 18 -8.18 -30.46 -0.68
N ARG A 19 -9.41 -30.48 -1.24
CA ARG A 19 -9.65 -30.15 -2.65
C ARG A 19 -9.43 -28.67 -2.95
N LEU A 20 -9.94 -27.76 -2.12
CA LEU A 20 -9.76 -26.32 -2.26
C LEU A 20 -8.29 -25.90 -2.07
N ALA A 21 -7.61 -26.49 -1.10
CA ALA A 21 -6.18 -26.23 -0.89
C ALA A 21 -5.32 -26.74 -2.06
N ARG A 22 -5.64 -27.89 -2.65
CA ARG A 22 -4.96 -28.41 -3.84
C ARG A 22 -5.22 -27.54 -5.07
N ILE A 23 -6.46 -27.10 -5.29
CA ILE A 23 -6.79 -26.21 -6.42
C ILE A 23 -6.03 -24.89 -6.26
N PHE A 24 -5.97 -24.31 -5.06
CA PHE A 24 -5.23 -23.08 -4.77
C PHE A 24 -3.71 -23.27 -4.97
N PHE A 25 -3.15 -24.39 -4.47
CA PHE A 25 -1.74 -24.72 -4.62
C PHE A 25 -1.34 -25.00 -6.09
N PHE A 26 -2.19 -25.69 -6.85
CA PHE A 26 -2.00 -25.92 -8.28
C PHE A 26 -2.12 -24.63 -9.09
N SER A 27 -3.08 -23.76 -8.77
CA SER A 27 -3.22 -22.45 -9.44
C SER A 27 -2.00 -21.56 -9.15
N MET A 28 -1.47 -21.59 -7.92
CA MET A 28 -0.26 -20.85 -7.54
C MET A 28 1.00 -21.37 -8.28
N ILE A 29 1.13 -22.69 -8.46
CA ILE A 29 2.24 -23.29 -9.23
C ILE A 29 2.12 -22.94 -10.72
N LEU A 30 0.91 -22.95 -11.29
CA LEU A 30 0.69 -22.60 -12.70
C LEU A 30 1.05 -21.13 -13.00
N ILE A 31 0.79 -20.23 -12.08
CA ILE A 31 1.15 -18.79 -12.18
C ILE A 31 2.67 -18.61 -12.09
N LEU A 32 3.35 -19.40 -11.25
CA LEU A 32 4.81 -19.33 -11.09
C LEU A 32 5.60 -19.85 -12.30
N THR A 33 5.00 -20.72 -13.14
CA THR A 33 5.66 -21.32 -14.30
C THR A 33 5.49 -20.54 -15.60
N SER A 34 4.62 -19.51 -15.64
CA SER A 34 4.31 -18.76 -16.87
C SER A 34 5.13 -17.47 -17.08
N SER A 35 6.14 -17.20 -16.27
CA SER A 35 7.00 -16.04 -16.46
C SER A 35 8.02 -16.26 -17.59
N SER A 36 7.66 -15.86 -18.80
CA SER A 36 8.60 -15.72 -19.91
C SER A 36 9.61 -14.61 -19.60
N LEU A 37 10.88 -14.95 -19.66
CA LEU A 37 12.03 -14.02 -19.58
C LEU A 37 12.03 -13.09 -20.80
N SER A 38 11.24 -12.03 -20.78
CA SER A 38 11.40 -10.92 -21.71
C SER A 38 12.31 -9.88 -21.07
N ARG A 39 13.51 -9.71 -21.62
CA ARG A 39 14.37 -8.57 -21.30
C ARG A 39 13.70 -7.32 -21.91
N ALA A 40 12.94 -6.60 -21.13
CA ALA A 40 12.34 -5.36 -21.57
C ALA A 40 13.38 -4.24 -21.52
N GLN A 41 13.47 -3.51 -22.62
CA GLN A 41 14.30 -2.32 -22.76
C GLN A 41 13.54 -1.15 -22.12
N LEU A 42 14.16 -0.50 -21.15
CA LEU A 42 13.53 0.50 -20.30
C LEU A 42 13.47 1.86 -21.00
N LYS A 43 12.31 2.53 -20.91
CA LYS A 43 12.12 3.86 -21.51
C LYS A 43 12.60 4.98 -20.57
N PRO A 44 13.18 6.08 -21.10
CA PRO A 44 13.60 7.24 -20.32
C PRO A 44 12.46 7.89 -19.53
N GLY A 45 12.76 8.48 -18.40
CA GLY A 45 11.85 9.34 -17.66
C GLY A 45 10.93 8.64 -16.66
N GLN A 46 10.97 7.32 -16.51
CA GLN A 46 10.06 6.59 -15.62
C GLN A 46 10.42 6.70 -14.13
N TYR A 47 11.63 7.08 -13.80
CA TYR A 47 12.11 7.08 -12.42
C TYR A 47 11.48 8.15 -11.53
N LEU A 48 11.26 9.34 -12.05
CA LEU A 48 10.78 10.49 -11.28
C LEU A 48 9.40 11.00 -11.70
N GLU A 49 8.84 10.42 -12.73
CA GLU A 49 7.50 10.79 -13.13
C GLU A 49 6.47 10.21 -12.17
N GLU A 50 5.43 10.99 -11.92
CA GLU A 50 4.24 10.53 -11.23
C GLU A 50 3.57 9.50 -12.12
N SER A 51 3.92 8.32 -11.89
CA SER A 51 3.18 7.22 -12.44
C SER A 51 2.34 6.62 -11.33
N PRO A 52 1.45 5.71 -11.66
CA PRO A 52 0.80 4.86 -10.65
C PRO A 52 1.80 4.20 -9.71
N LEU A 53 3.10 4.23 -10.03
CA LEU A 53 4.19 3.81 -9.17
C LEU A 53 4.23 4.53 -7.81
N GLY A 54 3.82 5.78 -7.75
CA GLY A 54 3.62 6.49 -6.48
C GLY A 54 2.55 5.82 -5.63
N SER A 55 1.51 5.27 -6.25
CA SER A 55 0.40 4.63 -5.55
C SER A 55 0.70 3.24 -4.99
N TRP A 56 1.85 2.66 -5.29
CA TRP A 56 2.23 1.36 -4.71
C TRP A 56 2.76 1.45 -3.30
N ASN A 57 3.25 2.59 -2.93
CA ASN A 57 3.56 2.88 -1.54
C ASN A 57 2.28 3.39 -0.85
N GLN A 58 1.21 2.60 -0.88
CA GLN A 58 -0.04 2.91 -0.21
C GLN A 58 0.16 2.81 1.31
N PHE A 59 0.74 3.86 1.87
CA PHE A 59 0.83 4.02 3.30
C PHE A 59 -0.55 4.25 3.89
N GLY A 60 -0.75 3.75 5.09
CA GLY A 60 -2.00 3.93 5.79
C GLY A 60 -3.11 2.96 5.39
N LEU A 61 -2.94 2.19 4.31
CA LEU A 61 -3.88 1.11 3.97
C LEU A 61 -3.59 -0.18 4.73
N ASP A 62 -2.35 -0.37 5.22
CA ASP A 62 -1.93 -1.55 5.96
C ASP A 62 -1.78 -1.22 7.44
N SER A 63 -2.65 -1.79 8.29
CA SER A 63 -2.36 -1.90 9.72
C SER A 63 -1.28 -2.96 9.95
N ALA A 64 -0.67 -2.98 11.14
CA ALA A 64 0.29 -4.01 11.45
C ALA A 64 -0.31 -5.42 11.32
N ALA A 65 -1.56 -5.64 11.74
CA ALA A 65 -2.23 -6.93 11.62
C ALA A 65 -2.43 -7.34 10.15
N THR A 66 -2.86 -6.41 9.29
CA THR A 66 -3.08 -6.69 7.86
C THR A 66 -1.77 -6.88 7.10
N LEU A 67 -0.73 -6.12 7.44
CA LEU A 67 0.61 -6.30 6.88
C LEU A 67 1.17 -7.67 7.25
N GLY A 68 1.06 -8.07 8.51
CA GLY A 68 1.58 -9.36 9.01
C GLY A 68 0.90 -10.58 8.41
N THR A 69 -0.35 -10.43 7.93
CA THR A 69 -1.15 -11.51 7.32
C THR A 69 -1.14 -11.48 5.79
N GLY A 70 -0.14 -10.87 5.14
CA GLY A 70 -0.05 -10.84 3.68
C GLY A 70 -1.14 -9.99 3.01
N LEU A 71 -1.57 -8.89 3.65
CA LEU A 71 -2.59 -7.94 3.20
C LEU A 71 -4.05 -8.40 3.34
N SER A 72 -4.39 -9.14 4.37
CA SER A 72 -5.78 -9.57 4.61
C SER A 72 -6.65 -8.43 5.15
N GLN A 73 -7.06 -7.51 4.29
CA GLN A 73 -7.82 -6.30 4.65
C GLN A 73 -9.33 -6.43 4.43
N LEU A 74 -9.78 -7.47 3.72
CA LEU A 74 -11.18 -7.60 3.31
C LEU A 74 -12.03 -8.45 4.25
N THR A 75 -11.39 -9.22 5.13
CA THR A 75 -12.09 -10.16 6.04
C THR A 75 -11.60 -10.10 7.49
N LEU A 76 -10.54 -9.33 7.77
CA LEU A 76 -9.95 -9.22 9.09
C LEU A 76 -10.31 -7.87 9.73
N ALA A 77 -11.14 -7.89 10.78
CA ALA A 77 -11.59 -6.70 11.49
C ALA A 77 -10.78 -6.50 12.77
N HIS A 78 -9.66 -5.78 12.71
CA HIS A 78 -8.84 -5.47 13.89
C HIS A 78 -9.09 -4.08 14.45
N ASN A 79 -9.17 -3.07 13.59
CA ASN A 79 -9.25 -1.68 14.01
C ASN A 79 -9.98 -0.80 12.97
N SER A 80 -10.01 0.52 13.20
CA SER A 80 -10.72 1.46 12.35
C SER A 80 -10.13 1.61 10.94
N GLN A 81 -8.90 1.17 10.68
CA GLN A 81 -8.22 1.36 9.38
C GLN A 81 -8.89 0.60 8.21
N ILE A 82 -9.70 -0.41 8.53
CA ILE A 82 -10.52 -1.16 7.56
C ILE A 82 -11.53 -0.29 6.80
N LEU A 83 -11.82 0.92 7.28
CA LEU A 83 -12.71 1.87 6.57
C LEU A 83 -12.23 2.18 5.15
N LEU A 84 -10.92 2.08 4.87
CA LEU A 84 -10.33 2.37 3.55
C LEU A 84 -10.37 1.18 2.60
N THR A 85 -10.64 -0.01 3.11
CA THR A 85 -10.54 -1.25 2.32
C THR A 85 -11.85 -2.02 2.26
N ASN A 86 -12.46 -2.32 3.40
CA ASN A 86 -13.79 -2.91 3.49
C ASN A 86 -14.56 -2.30 4.67
N PRO A 87 -15.26 -1.17 4.50
CA PRO A 87 -15.97 -0.51 5.57
C PRO A 87 -17.06 -1.36 6.24
N ALA A 88 -17.56 -2.42 5.60
CA ALA A 88 -18.53 -3.33 6.22
C ALA A 88 -17.98 -4.02 7.47
N LEU A 89 -16.66 -4.23 7.53
CA LEU A 89 -15.99 -4.86 8.68
C LEU A 89 -16.01 -3.99 9.94
N LEU A 90 -16.26 -2.68 9.83
CA LEU A 90 -16.41 -1.80 11.00
C LEU A 90 -17.48 -2.31 11.97
N THR A 91 -18.52 -2.98 11.47
CA THR A 91 -19.59 -3.55 12.31
C THR A 91 -19.16 -4.75 13.16
N TRP A 92 -17.96 -5.28 12.91
CA TRP A 92 -17.39 -6.42 13.65
C TRP A 92 -16.36 -6.00 14.70
N LEU A 93 -16.03 -4.72 14.78
CA LEU A 93 -15.23 -4.17 15.88
C LEU A 93 -16.04 -4.29 17.19
N LYS A 94 -15.37 -4.57 18.29
CA LYS A 94 -16.04 -4.89 19.57
C LYS A 94 -16.39 -3.65 20.40
N SER A 95 -15.76 -2.50 20.13
CA SER A 95 -15.89 -1.27 20.92
C SER A 95 -15.55 -0.06 20.07
N CYS A 96 -15.79 1.14 20.60
CA CYS A 96 -15.20 2.33 20.02
C CYS A 96 -13.67 2.23 20.06
N THR A 97 -13.02 2.52 18.95
CA THR A 97 -11.57 2.31 18.77
C THR A 97 -10.95 3.59 18.22
N LEU A 98 -9.91 4.08 18.91
CA LEU A 98 -8.98 5.08 18.37
C LEU A 98 -7.72 4.32 17.92
N THR A 99 -7.42 4.41 16.62
CA THR A 99 -6.30 3.72 15.99
C THR A 99 -5.24 4.73 15.55
N ILE A 100 -3.98 4.46 15.87
CA ILE A 100 -2.81 5.19 15.40
C ILE A 100 -1.87 4.18 14.74
N ASN A 101 -1.41 4.45 13.52
CA ASN A 101 -0.47 3.59 12.81
C ASN A 101 0.76 4.37 12.34
N LEU A 102 1.92 3.83 12.67
CA LEU A 102 3.22 4.30 12.22
C LEU A 102 3.78 3.31 11.21
N GLY A 103 4.40 3.81 10.16
CA GLY A 103 5.02 3.00 9.12
C GLY A 103 6.47 3.39 8.88
N PHE A 104 7.28 2.37 8.64
CA PHE A 104 8.61 2.51 8.05
C PHE A 104 8.63 1.75 6.74
N ASN A 105 9.18 2.37 5.71
CA ASN A 105 9.35 1.75 4.42
C ASN A 105 10.77 1.99 3.91
N GLN A 106 11.39 0.93 3.41
CA GLN A 106 12.65 0.97 2.70
C GLN A 106 12.46 0.31 1.34
N THR A 107 12.55 1.09 0.27
CA THR A 107 12.35 0.62 -1.11
C THR A 107 13.62 0.84 -1.90
N GLN A 108 14.08 -0.19 -2.61
CA GLN A 108 15.10 -0.06 -3.63
C GLN A 108 14.44 0.30 -4.95
N LEU A 109 15.06 1.24 -5.68
CA LEU A 109 14.64 1.73 -6.98
C LEU A 109 15.83 1.66 -7.92
N PHE A 110 15.60 1.30 -9.16
CA PHE A 110 16.63 1.34 -10.19
C PHE A 110 16.76 2.77 -10.75
N ASN A 111 17.98 3.23 -10.93
CA ASN A 111 18.24 4.57 -11.42
C ASN A 111 18.29 4.62 -12.95
N TYR A 112 17.16 4.88 -13.57
CA TYR A 112 17.03 4.98 -15.03
C TYR A 112 17.69 6.20 -15.65
N TRP A 113 17.69 7.29 -14.92
CA TRP A 113 18.20 8.54 -15.45
C TRP A 113 19.66 8.47 -15.86
N LEU A 114 20.47 7.87 -15.01
CA LEU A 114 21.90 7.72 -15.27
C LEU A 114 22.22 6.83 -16.47
N VAL A 115 21.36 5.86 -16.78
CA VAL A 115 21.55 4.97 -17.95
C VAL A 115 21.25 5.67 -19.26
N ASN A 116 20.31 6.62 -19.29
CA ASN A 116 19.85 7.26 -20.52
C ASN A 116 20.65 8.49 -20.92
N THR A 117 21.41 9.10 -20.03
CA THR A 117 22.28 10.24 -20.34
C THR A 117 23.62 9.84 -20.95
N GLY A 118 23.84 8.55 -21.25
CA GLY A 118 25.10 8.02 -21.76
C GLY A 118 26.18 7.88 -20.69
N VAL A 119 25.86 8.22 -19.47
CA VAL A 119 26.73 8.04 -18.33
C VAL A 119 26.64 6.59 -17.87
N VAL A 120 27.72 5.87 -17.98
CA VAL A 120 27.86 4.49 -17.51
C VAL A 120 27.90 4.49 -15.99
N SER A 121 26.74 4.60 -15.37
CA SER A 121 26.60 4.23 -13.96
C SER A 121 26.37 2.74 -13.89
N THR A 122 27.32 2.04 -13.40
CA THR A 122 27.19 0.64 -13.01
C THR A 122 26.08 0.51 -11.96
N ASP A 123 25.06 -0.30 -12.26
CA ASP A 123 24.13 -0.99 -11.35
C ASP A 123 23.92 -0.40 -9.94
N SER A 124 23.56 0.86 -9.81
CA SER A 124 23.27 1.41 -8.50
C SER A 124 21.76 1.40 -8.21
N ASN A 125 21.33 0.40 -7.46
CA ASN A 125 20.02 0.43 -6.85
C ASN A 125 20.00 1.52 -5.77
N LEU A 126 19.19 2.55 -5.98
CA LEU A 126 18.99 3.61 -5.00
C LEU A 126 18.03 3.12 -3.91
N THR A 127 18.35 3.45 -2.66
CA THR A 127 17.51 3.09 -1.52
C THR A 127 16.81 4.32 -0.98
N TYR A 128 15.48 4.30 -0.99
CA TYR A 128 14.64 5.30 -0.34
C TYR A 128 14.13 4.76 1.00
N ARG A 129 14.22 5.58 2.04
CA ARG A 129 13.75 5.26 3.38
C ARG A 129 12.85 6.37 3.88
N ASN A 130 11.73 5.99 4.48
CA ASN A 130 10.86 6.94 5.16
C ASN A 130 10.23 6.33 6.42
N PHE A 131 9.98 7.19 7.39
CA PHE A 131 9.24 6.87 8.61
C PHE A 131 8.14 7.91 8.78
N GLU A 132 6.91 7.47 8.94
CA GLU A 132 5.75 8.36 8.90
C GLU A 132 4.63 7.91 9.82
N LEU A 133 3.86 8.90 10.30
CA LEU A 133 2.54 8.66 10.85
C LEU A 133 1.58 8.44 9.67
N ASN A 134 1.16 7.19 9.47
CA ASN A 134 0.38 6.82 8.29
C ASN A 134 -1.13 6.97 8.49
N TYR A 135 -1.60 6.79 9.72
CA TYR A 135 -3.03 6.72 10.00
C TYR A 135 -3.35 7.19 11.41
N VAL A 136 -4.39 7.99 11.52
CA VAL A 136 -5.10 8.29 12.77
C VAL A 136 -6.58 8.20 12.48
N GLY A 137 -7.31 7.32 13.18
CA GLY A 137 -8.74 7.16 12.94
C GLY A 137 -9.50 6.71 14.17
N PHE A 138 -10.78 7.01 14.14
CA PHE A 138 -11.71 6.66 15.19
C PHE A 138 -12.93 5.96 14.60
N SER A 139 -13.42 4.93 15.29
CA SER A 139 -14.69 4.27 14.96
C SER A 139 -15.50 4.04 16.21
N CYS A 140 -16.81 4.11 16.10
CA CYS A 140 -17.71 3.87 17.22
C CYS A 140 -19.05 3.30 16.77
N HIS A 141 -19.62 2.43 17.60
CA HIS A 141 -20.93 1.86 17.38
C HIS A 141 -22.06 2.76 17.91
N SER A 142 -23.13 2.85 17.14
CA SER A 142 -24.38 3.48 17.53
C SER A 142 -25.55 2.58 17.10
N GLY A 143 -26.01 1.71 18.00
CA GLY A 143 -27.03 0.72 17.68
C GLY A 143 -26.58 -0.30 16.63
N GLN A 144 -27.27 -0.34 15.48
CA GLN A 144 -26.95 -1.21 14.35
C GLN A 144 -25.91 -0.60 13.38
N TYR A 145 -25.54 0.65 13.62
CA TYR A 145 -24.61 1.40 12.77
C TYR A 145 -23.26 1.52 13.43
N THR A 146 -22.24 1.62 12.60
CA THR A 146 -20.87 1.99 13.02
C THR A 146 -20.43 3.17 12.19
N LEU A 147 -20.01 4.24 12.86
CA LEU A 147 -19.43 5.42 12.24
C LEU A 147 -17.94 5.38 12.41
N ALA A 148 -17.21 5.84 11.41
CA ALA A 148 -15.76 6.00 11.51
C ALA A 148 -15.30 7.24 10.75
N ALA A 149 -14.20 7.84 11.23
CA ALA A 149 -13.51 8.93 10.57
C ALA A 149 -12.01 8.71 10.68
N ALA A 150 -11.25 9.10 9.65
CA ALA A 150 -9.81 8.95 9.65
C ALA A 150 -9.11 10.03 8.84
N TRP A 151 -7.89 10.33 9.30
CA TRP A 151 -6.83 10.99 8.55
C TRP A 151 -5.79 9.93 8.15
N VAL A 152 -5.36 9.95 6.89
CA VAL A 152 -4.46 8.93 6.34
C VAL A 152 -3.46 9.59 5.40
N GLN A 153 -2.19 9.27 5.55
CA GLN A 153 -1.20 9.50 4.52
C GLN A 153 -1.20 8.29 3.57
N SER A 154 -1.95 8.41 2.48
CA SER A 154 -2.25 7.28 1.59
C SER A 154 -1.13 6.95 0.60
N GLU A 155 -0.34 7.95 0.19
CA GLU A 155 0.77 7.76 -0.75
C GLU A 155 1.96 8.66 -0.36
N ASN A 156 3.17 8.17 -0.59
CA ASN A 156 4.40 8.95 -0.50
C ASN A 156 5.06 9.02 -1.88
N PHE A 157 5.26 10.23 -2.39
CA PHE A 157 5.88 10.49 -3.68
C PHE A 157 7.39 10.76 -3.58
N GLY A 158 7.96 10.66 -2.38
CA GLY A 158 9.39 10.82 -2.19
C GLY A 158 10.21 9.81 -2.98
N ARG A 159 11.33 10.27 -3.53
CA ARG A 159 12.32 9.46 -4.23
C ARG A 159 13.70 9.78 -3.67
N PRO A 160 14.67 8.86 -3.79
CA PRO A 160 16.05 9.16 -3.45
C PRO A 160 16.53 10.36 -4.26
N ALA A 161 17.24 11.26 -3.60
CA ALA A 161 17.93 12.32 -4.33
C ALA A 161 19.04 11.69 -5.21
N ILE A 162 19.15 12.19 -6.43
CA ILE A 162 20.25 11.88 -7.34
C ILE A 162 21.19 13.08 -7.28
N ASP A 163 22.45 12.83 -6.98
CA ASP A 163 23.55 13.79 -7.09
C ASP A 163 24.65 13.08 -7.89
N TYR A 164 24.81 13.52 -9.12
CA TYR A 164 25.68 12.88 -10.07
C TYR A 164 26.62 13.93 -10.68
N GLN A 165 27.89 13.55 -10.83
CA GLN A 165 28.88 14.31 -11.55
C GLN A 165 29.56 13.41 -12.59
N SER A 166 29.69 13.92 -13.81
CA SER A 166 30.54 13.34 -14.84
C SER A 166 31.85 14.09 -14.84
N ASP A 167 32.93 13.41 -14.47
CA ASP A 167 34.28 13.96 -14.45
C ASP A 167 35.21 13.10 -15.29
N ASP A 168 36.21 13.73 -15.87
CA ASP A 168 37.36 13.10 -16.52
C ASP A 168 38.59 13.96 -16.25
N ASN A 169 39.65 13.35 -15.67
CA ASN A 169 40.95 14.00 -15.41
C ASN A 169 40.83 15.37 -14.68
N ASP A 170 40.08 15.43 -13.59
CA ASP A 170 39.84 16.62 -12.76
C ASP A 170 38.90 17.69 -13.35
N TYR A 171 38.28 17.45 -14.50
CA TYR A 171 37.29 18.36 -15.06
C TYR A 171 35.86 17.79 -14.93
N VAL A 172 34.96 18.59 -14.35
CA VAL A 172 33.53 18.25 -14.27
C VAL A 172 32.86 18.72 -15.56
N TYR A 173 32.37 17.77 -16.36
CA TYR A 173 31.64 18.07 -17.61
C TYR A 173 30.19 18.39 -17.37
N ASN A 174 29.55 17.62 -16.50
CA ASN A 174 28.15 17.76 -16.15
C ASN A 174 27.92 17.38 -14.69
N SER A 175 27.10 18.15 -14.00
CA SER A 175 26.56 17.76 -12.70
C SER A 175 25.03 17.81 -12.73
N LEU A 176 24.38 16.78 -12.20
CA LEU A 176 22.95 16.63 -12.13
C LEU A 176 22.50 16.42 -10.70
N LYS A 177 21.60 17.29 -10.23
CA LYS A 177 20.91 17.10 -8.93
C LYS A 177 19.43 17.00 -9.18
N LEU A 178 18.84 15.90 -8.73
CA LEU A 178 17.44 15.64 -8.94
C LEU A 178 16.80 15.15 -7.65
N GLY A 179 15.71 15.78 -7.24
CA GLY A 179 14.97 15.43 -6.05
C GLY A 179 13.47 15.44 -6.28
N GLN A 180 12.77 14.51 -5.64
CA GLN A 180 11.31 14.49 -5.60
C GLN A 180 10.84 14.21 -4.19
N ARG A 181 9.85 14.98 -3.74
CA ARG A 181 9.20 14.83 -2.43
C ARG A 181 7.73 15.19 -2.50
N GLY A 182 6.96 14.60 -1.65
CA GLY A 182 5.53 14.89 -1.54
C GLY A 182 4.75 13.71 -1.01
N HIS A 183 3.50 13.97 -0.71
CA HIS A 183 2.59 12.94 -0.21
C HIS A 183 1.15 13.26 -0.59
N LEU A 184 0.32 12.22 -0.59
CA LEU A 184 -1.12 12.29 -0.72
C LEU A 184 -1.74 11.96 0.64
N THR A 185 -2.57 12.86 1.12
CA THR A 185 -3.32 12.73 2.36
C THR A 185 -4.79 12.52 2.04
N THR A 186 -5.46 11.65 2.79
CA THR A 186 -6.91 11.45 2.68
C THR A 186 -7.60 11.70 4.00
N PHE A 187 -8.79 12.29 3.91
CA PHE A 187 -9.77 12.35 5.00
C PHE A 187 -10.94 11.46 4.63
N SER A 188 -11.31 10.57 5.52
CA SER A 188 -12.30 9.55 5.23
C SER A 188 -13.39 9.54 6.28
N LEU A 189 -14.65 9.41 5.83
CA LEU A 189 -15.83 9.20 6.67
C LEU A 189 -16.48 7.91 6.24
N ALA A 190 -16.82 7.05 7.19
CA ALA A 190 -17.45 5.77 6.90
C ALA A 190 -18.70 5.53 7.73
N LEU A 191 -19.66 4.88 7.09
CA LEU A 191 -20.86 4.35 7.70
C LEU A 191 -20.98 2.87 7.36
N ALA A 192 -21.17 2.03 8.36
CA ALA A 192 -21.45 0.62 8.18
C ALA A 192 -22.69 0.20 8.95
N ARG A 193 -23.41 -0.78 8.40
CA ARG A 193 -24.61 -1.35 9.02
C ARG A 193 -24.58 -2.87 8.97
N LYS A 194 -24.91 -3.47 10.10
CA LYS A 194 -25.11 -4.92 10.20
C LYS A 194 -26.58 -5.27 9.97
N PHE A 195 -26.84 -6.09 8.95
CA PHE A 195 -28.17 -6.61 8.64
C PHE A 195 -28.30 -8.02 9.18
N ARG A 196 -29.19 -8.21 10.16
CA ARG A 196 -29.30 -9.47 10.90
C ARG A 196 -27.93 -9.88 11.47
N THR A 197 -27.67 -11.20 11.56
CA THR A 197 -26.44 -11.71 12.20
C THR A 197 -25.33 -11.97 11.19
N ARG A 198 -25.59 -11.99 9.90
CA ARG A 198 -24.68 -12.54 8.89
C ARG A 198 -24.16 -11.55 7.86
N LEU A 199 -24.94 -10.53 7.50
CA LEU A 199 -24.60 -9.57 6.45
C LEU A 199 -24.24 -8.22 7.04
N SER A 200 -23.16 -7.65 6.57
CA SER A 200 -22.80 -6.25 6.82
C SER A 200 -22.51 -5.54 5.52
N LEU A 201 -22.96 -4.31 5.42
CA LEU A 201 -22.66 -3.39 4.32
C LEU A 201 -21.98 -2.14 4.88
N GLY A 202 -21.10 -1.55 4.10
CA GLY A 202 -20.42 -0.32 4.48
C GLY A 202 -20.09 0.55 3.28
N LEU A 203 -20.04 1.84 3.55
CA LEU A 203 -19.66 2.89 2.60
C LEU A 203 -18.65 3.81 3.27
N SER A 204 -17.55 4.11 2.59
CA SER A 204 -16.64 5.18 2.95
C SER A 204 -16.59 6.22 1.87
N LEU A 205 -16.58 7.48 2.25
CA LEU A 205 -16.34 8.64 1.41
C LEU A 205 -14.94 9.15 1.70
N VAL A 206 -14.11 9.26 0.67
CA VAL A 206 -12.69 9.58 0.81
C VAL A 206 -12.37 10.83 0.02
N PHE A 207 -11.93 11.87 0.72
CA PHE A 207 -11.44 13.14 0.16
C PHE A 207 -9.92 13.12 0.17
N LEU A 208 -9.31 13.40 -0.95
CA LEU A 208 -7.86 13.40 -1.08
C LEU A 208 -7.32 14.79 -1.40
N THR A 209 -6.16 15.09 -0.84
CA THR A 209 -5.36 16.27 -1.17
C THR A 209 -3.89 15.91 -1.08
N GLY A 210 -3.07 16.46 -1.95
CA GLY A 210 -1.65 16.15 -1.95
C GLY A 210 -0.83 17.12 -2.75
N ARG A 211 0.49 16.96 -2.67
CA ARG A 211 1.45 17.74 -3.42
C ARG A 211 2.67 16.91 -3.76
N ILE A 212 3.20 17.14 -4.97
CA ILE A 212 4.50 16.68 -5.41
C ILE A 212 5.33 17.91 -5.73
N ASN A 213 6.56 17.95 -5.23
CA ASN A 213 7.58 18.91 -5.62
C ASN A 213 8.74 18.13 -6.24
N ARG A 214 9.19 18.58 -7.40
CA ARG A 214 10.33 18.04 -8.10
C ARG A 214 11.28 19.18 -8.43
N ASP A 215 12.54 19.01 -8.08
CA ASP A 215 13.60 19.97 -8.35
C ASP A 215 14.70 19.26 -9.14
N LEU A 216 15.00 19.77 -10.34
CA LEU A 216 16.09 19.35 -11.20
C LEU A 216 17.05 20.51 -11.32
N GLN A 217 18.31 20.30 -11.02
CA GLN A 217 19.41 21.22 -11.35
C GLN A 217 20.42 20.47 -12.20
N GLU A 218 20.81 21.08 -13.31
CA GLU A 218 21.81 20.55 -14.20
C GLU A 218 22.79 21.68 -14.53
N ASP A 219 24.09 21.41 -14.31
CA ASP A 219 25.17 22.37 -14.55
C ASP A 219 26.19 21.77 -15.51
N TRP A 220 26.58 22.59 -16.50
CA TRP A 220 27.65 22.30 -17.47
C TRP A 220 28.79 23.32 -17.26
N PRO A 221 29.71 23.05 -16.31
CA PRO A 221 30.71 24.02 -15.89
C PRO A 221 31.64 24.48 -17.00
N LEU A 222 32.00 23.61 -17.95
CA LEU A 222 32.86 23.92 -19.06
C LEU A 222 32.20 24.91 -20.07
N GLU A 223 30.87 24.87 -20.17
CA GLU A 223 30.10 25.74 -21.04
C GLU A 223 29.61 26.99 -20.29
N GLY A 224 29.84 27.09 -19.00
CA GLY A 224 29.33 28.15 -18.16
C GLY A 224 27.78 28.19 -18.13
N THR A 225 27.13 27.02 -18.30
CA THR A 225 25.70 26.90 -18.48
C THR A 225 25.09 26.17 -17.31
N SER A 226 23.91 26.60 -16.85
CA SER A 226 23.12 25.92 -15.82
C SER A 226 21.63 25.95 -16.14
N MET A 227 20.91 24.93 -15.69
CA MET A 227 19.47 24.80 -15.80
C MET A 227 18.89 24.40 -14.45
N ILE A 228 17.85 25.11 -14.01
CA ILE A 228 17.05 24.76 -12.84
C ILE A 228 15.60 24.61 -13.28
N ASP A 229 15.03 23.43 -13.10
CA ASP A 229 13.62 23.12 -13.38
C ASP A 229 12.92 22.68 -12.08
N SER A 230 12.14 23.60 -11.52
CA SER A 230 11.32 23.34 -10.32
C SER A 230 9.87 23.15 -10.71
N ARG A 231 9.29 22.03 -10.36
CA ARG A 231 7.90 21.68 -10.66
C ARG A 231 7.13 21.36 -9.39
N GLN A 232 5.92 21.88 -9.32
CA GLN A 232 4.99 21.64 -8.24
C GLN A 232 3.64 21.16 -8.79
N GLN A 233 3.12 20.09 -8.22
CA GLN A 233 1.79 19.57 -8.55
C GLN A 233 0.96 19.49 -7.28
N LYS A 234 -0.24 20.09 -7.32
CA LYS A 234 -1.24 20.00 -6.25
C LYS A 234 -2.38 19.12 -6.71
N MET A 235 -2.67 18.09 -5.93
CA MET A 235 -3.69 17.09 -6.26
C MET A 235 -4.89 17.21 -5.33
N THR A 236 -6.08 17.04 -5.90
CA THR A 236 -7.33 16.91 -5.14
C THR A 236 -8.23 15.88 -5.81
N GLY A 237 -9.09 15.24 -5.02
CA GLY A 237 -10.04 14.28 -5.56
C GLY A 237 -11.00 13.74 -4.50
N PHE A 238 -11.87 12.90 -4.97
CA PHE A 238 -12.89 12.26 -4.14
C PHE A 238 -13.21 10.88 -4.72
N TYR A 239 -13.39 9.89 -3.84
CA TYR A 239 -13.87 8.57 -4.22
C TYR A 239 -14.65 7.91 -3.10
N ALA A 240 -15.34 6.84 -3.45
CA ALA A 240 -16.09 6.01 -2.50
C ALA A 240 -15.51 4.60 -2.44
N VAL A 241 -15.61 3.97 -1.26
CA VAL A 241 -15.31 2.57 -1.04
C VAL A 241 -16.57 1.87 -0.59
N PHE A 242 -17.03 0.89 -1.34
CA PHE A 242 -18.15 0.03 -0.99
C PHE A 242 -17.62 -1.28 -0.41
N GLY A 243 -18.15 -1.69 0.73
CA GLY A 243 -17.78 -2.91 1.41
C GLY A 243 -18.98 -3.81 1.66
N LEU A 244 -18.74 -5.11 1.53
CA LEU A 244 -19.68 -6.16 1.94
C LEU A 244 -18.91 -7.19 2.75
N ASN A 245 -19.51 -7.67 3.83
CA ASN A 245 -19.00 -8.82 4.57
C ASN A 245 -20.17 -9.76 4.88
N TYR A 246 -20.00 -11.04 4.57
CA TYR A 246 -21.01 -12.07 4.76
C TYR A 246 -20.46 -13.28 5.53
N LEU A 247 -21.10 -13.59 6.66
CA LEU A 247 -20.80 -14.75 7.46
C LEU A 247 -21.57 -15.96 6.89
N ILE A 248 -20.88 -16.76 6.08
CA ILE A 248 -21.45 -17.95 5.43
C ILE A 248 -21.78 -19.02 6.46
N SER A 249 -20.86 -19.23 7.43
CA SER A 249 -21.04 -20.12 8.56
C SER A 249 -20.34 -19.56 9.80
N SER A 250 -20.43 -20.23 10.94
CA SER A 250 -19.69 -19.86 12.15
C SER A 250 -18.14 -19.90 11.97
N ARG A 251 -17.66 -20.58 10.93
CA ARG A 251 -16.24 -20.74 10.63
C ARG A 251 -15.79 -20.03 9.35
N LEU A 252 -16.72 -19.63 8.47
CA LEU A 252 -16.40 -19.10 7.15
C LEU A 252 -17.06 -17.73 6.94
N ALA A 253 -16.26 -16.74 6.65
CA ALA A 253 -16.69 -15.40 6.24
C ALA A 253 -16.08 -15.03 4.89
N ALA A 254 -16.84 -14.28 4.09
CA ALA A 254 -16.40 -13.70 2.84
C ALA A 254 -16.53 -12.18 2.89
N GLY A 255 -15.57 -11.48 2.31
CA GLY A 255 -15.55 -10.03 2.17
C GLY A 255 -15.40 -9.61 0.71
N LEU A 256 -16.10 -8.56 0.32
CA LEU A 256 -15.97 -7.92 -0.98
C LEU A 256 -15.76 -6.42 -0.79
N SER A 257 -14.98 -5.83 -1.68
CA SER A 257 -14.74 -4.39 -1.73
C SER A 257 -14.74 -3.91 -3.16
N LEU A 258 -15.28 -2.70 -3.38
CA LEU A 258 -15.34 -2.05 -4.66
C LEU A 258 -14.94 -0.58 -4.51
N ILE A 259 -13.96 -0.14 -5.27
CA ILE A 259 -13.62 1.27 -5.47
C ILE A 259 -13.87 1.58 -6.94
N PRO A 260 -14.93 2.33 -7.29
CA PRO A 260 -15.19 2.76 -8.66
C PRO A 260 -14.05 3.63 -9.21
N PRO A 261 -13.88 3.72 -10.53
CA PRO A 261 -12.95 4.65 -11.13
C PRO A 261 -13.25 6.08 -10.67
N TYR A 262 -12.19 6.85 -10.42
CA TYR A 262 -12.33 8.24 -10.01
C TYR A 262 -11.25 9.12 -10.62
N GLN A 263 -11.45 10.43 -10.58
CA GLN A 263 -10.49 11.39 -11.11
C GLN A 263 -9.79 12.17 -10.00
N ARG A 264 -8.50 12.37 -10.17
CA ARG A 264 -7.68 13.34 -9.45
C ARG A 264 -7.52 14.57 -10.33
N LYS A 265 -7.86 15.74 -9.80
CA LYS A 265 -7.53 17.04 -10.42
C LYS A 265 -6.13 17.40 -9.96
N VAL A 266 -5.30 17.82 -10.88
CA VAL A 266 -3.90 18.18 -10.63
C VAL A 266 -3.64 19.57 -11.18
N LYS A 267 -3.19 20.49 -10.32
CA LYS A 267 -2.69 21.80 -10.75
C LYS A 267 -1.18 21.75 -10.78
N SER A 268 -0.63 21.84 -11.98
CA SER A 268 0.81 21.78 -12.25
C SER A 268 1.36 23.17 -12.44
N GLN A 269 2.49 23.47 -11.80
CA GLN A 269 3.26 24.71 -11.95
C GLN A 269 4.72 24.34 -12.21
N SER A 270 5.37 25.02 -13.16
CA SER A 270 6.80 24.88 -13.43
C SER A 270 7.49 26.22 -13.45
N LEU A 271 8.73 26.23 -13.01
CA LEU A 271 9.66 27.36 -13.12
C LEU A 271 10.95 26.79 -13.69
N LEU A 272 11.25 27.15 -14.93
CA LEU A 272 12.48 26.80 -15.61
C LEU A 272 13.36 28.05 -15.68
N THR A 273 14.57 27.98 -15.15
CA THR A 273 15.61 28.98 -15.29
C THR A 273 16.79 28.36 -16.01
N TYR A 274 17.16 28.98 -17.14
CA TYR A 274 18.33 28.62 -17.92
C TYR A 274 19.30 29.79 -17.93
N THR A 275 20.54 29.57 -17.58
CA THR A 275 21.60 30.59 -17.51
C THR A 275 22.80 30.15 -18.32
N SER A 276 23.27 30.99 -19.22
CA SER A 276 24.54 30.83 -19.93
C SER A 276 25.27 32.17 -19.98
N ALA A 277 26.47 32.20 -20.54
CA ALA A 277 27.25 33.43 -20.71
C ALA A 277 26.50 34.50 -21.54
N GLU A 278 25.61 34.07 -22.44
CA GLU A 278 24.93 34.98 -23.40
C GLU A 278 23.44 35.16 -23.08
N VAL A 279 22.81 34.22 -22.38
CA VAL A 279 21.35 34.17 -22.17
C VAL A 279 21.01 33.84 -20.76
N ASN A 280 20.11 34.63 -20.19
CA ASN A 280 19.44 34.28 -18.93
C ASN A 280 17.93 34.29 -19.18
N LEU A 281 17.33 33.10 -19.24
CA LEU A 281 15.93 32.88 -19.53
C LEU A 281 15.21 32.27 -18.32
N THR A 282 14.10 32.89 -17.91
CA THR A 282 13.21 32.32 -16.94
C THR A 282 11.82 32.15 -17.54
N THR A 283 11.29 30.93 -17.52
CA THR A 283 9.98 30.60 -18.08
C THR A 283 9.12 29.99 -17.01
N GLN A 284 7.86 30.40 -16.90
CA GLN A 284 6.86 29.83 -16.01
C GLN A 284 5.79 29.11 -16.83
N GLY A 285 5.36 27.95 -16.33
CA GLY A 285 4.28 27.17 -16.92
C GLY A 285 3.23 26.84 -15.87
N GLU A 286 1.96 26.87 -16.27
CA GLU A 286 0.84 26.41 -15.46
C GLU A 286 -0.08 25.51 -16.30
N ALA A 287 -0.63 24.45 -15.68
CA ALA A 287 -1.60 23.59 -16.34
C ALA A 287 -2.59 23.02 -15.33
N ASP A 288 -3.81 22.80 -15.80
CA ASP A 288 -4.85 22.04 -15.11
C ASP A 288 -4.89 20.62 -15.69
N ASP A 289 -4.26 19.71 -14.97
CA ASP A 289 -4.10 18.32 -15.35
C ASP A 289 -5.14 17.41 -14.66
N ARG A 290 -5.24 16.18 -15.14
CA ARG A 290 -6.16 15.17 -14.58
C ARG A 290 -5.50 13.79 -14.59
N GLY A 291 -5.80 13.00 -13.55
CA GLY A 291 -5.44 11.58 -13.48
C GLY A 291 -6.66 10.72 -13.25
N SER A 292 -6.96 9.80 -14.16
CA SER A 292 -8.02 8.80 -13.97
C SER A 292 -7.47 7.61 -13.21
N GLN A 293 -8.06 7.33 -12.05
CA GLN A 293 -7.69 6.19 -11.23
C GLN A 293 -8.55 4.97 -11.60
N PRO A 294 -7.97 3.76 -11.59
CA PRO A 294 -8.64 2.57 -12.07
C PRO A 294 -9.75 2.09 -11.13
N LEU A 295 -10.61 1.23 -11.66
CA LEU A 295 -11.49 0.36 -10.89
C LEU A 295 -10.65 -0.59 -10.04
N ILE A 296 -11.02 -0.74 -8.75
CA ILE A 296 -10.40 -1.75 -7.87
C ILE A 296 -11.51 -2.62 -7.31
N ILE A 297 -11.37 -3.94 -7.46
CA ILE A 297 -12.27 -4.94 -6.89
C ILE A 297 -11.45 -5.88 -6.02
N GLY A 298 -11.89 -6.08 -4.79
CA GLY A 298 -11.28 -7.01 -3.85
C GLY A 298 -12.24 -8.09 -3.38
N ALA A 299 -11.75 -9.32 -3.24
CA ALA A 299 -12.46 -10.43 -2.65
C ALA A 299 -11.57 -11.15 -1.63
N GLY A 300 -12.12 -11.51 -0.49
CA GLY A 300 -11.40 -12.21 0.56
C GLY A 300 -12.24 -13.28 1.25
N ILE A 301 -11.55 -14.24 1.83
CA ILE A 301 -12.13 -15.33 2.62
C ILE A 301 -11.35 -15.45 3.93
N LYS A 302 -12.09 -15.55 5.02
CA LYS A 302 -11.57 -15.93 6.33
C LYS A 302 -12.17 -17.27 6.74
N TYR A 303 -11.30 -18.24 7.02
CA TYR A 303 -11.70 -19.55 7.52
C TYR A 303 -11.09 -19.81 8.89
N LYS A 304 -11.95 -20.07 9.87
CA LYS A 304 -11.58 -20.40 11.23
C LYS A 304 -11.19 -21.88 11.32
N LEU A 305 -9.90 -22.18 11.27
CA LEU A 305 -9.35 -23.52 11.38
C LEU A 305 -9.55 -24.10 12.78
N LYS A 306 -9.27 -23.28 13.81
CA LYS A 306 -9.49 -23.53 15.24
C LYS A 306 -10.02 -22.24 15.88
N ASP A 307 -10.46 -22.31 17.12
CA ASP A 307 -10.99 -21.12 17.82
C ASP A 307 -9.99 -19.97 17.91
N ASN A 308 -8.72 -20.27 17.88
CA ASN A 308 -7.61 -19.33 17.96
C ASN A 308 -6.74 -19.28 16.69
N LEU A 309 -7.15 -19.94 15.60
CA LEU A 309 -6.38 -20.00 14.35
C LEU A 309 -7.27 -19.70 13.15
N ASN A 310 -6.98 -18.62 12.46
CA ASN A 310 -7.65 -18.18 11.24
C ASN A 310 -6.73 -18.32 10.02
N LEU A 311 -7.28 -18.83 8.92
CA LEU A 311 -6.70 -18.76 7.59
C LEU A 311 -7.38 -17.62 6.81
N LEU A 312 -6.59 -16.81 6.13
CA LEU A 312 -7.02 -15.63 5.39
C LEU A 312 -6.51 -15.74 3.95
N LEU A 313 -7.39 -15.54 2.99
CA LEU A 313 -7.06 -15.52 1.56
C LEU A 313 -7.69 -14.29 0.95
N GLU A 314 -6.95 -13.57 0.14
CA GLU A 314 -7.41 -12.33 -0.49
C GLU A 314 -6.89 -12.20 -1.92
N SER A 315 -7.73 -11.64 -2.79
CA SER A 315 -7.38 -11.25 -4.15
C SER A 315 -7.88 -9.84 -4.42
N ARG A 316 -7.09 -9.03 -5.13
CA ARG A 316 -7.46 -7.69 -5.59
C ARG A 316 -7.14 -7.53 -7.05
N TYR A 317 -8.13 -7.12 -7.81
CA TYR A 317 -8.01 -6.74 -9.20
C TYR A 317 -7.90 -5.21 -9.31
N PHE A 318 -6.94 -4.73 -10.11
CA PHE A 318 -6.74 -3.33 -10.44
C PHE A 318 -6.78 -3.18 -11.95
N ALA A 319 -7.70 -2.40 -12.47
CA ALA A 319 -7.85 -2.12 -13.90
C ALA A 319 -6.89 -1.00 -14.36
N TRP A 320 -5.57 -1.18 -14.17
CA TRP A 320 -4.57 -0.18 -14.52
C TRP A 320 -4.49 0.13 -16.01
N ASP A 321 -4.96 -0.75 -16.86
CA ASP A 321 -5.12 -0.56 -18.31
C ASP A 321 -6.05 0.61 -18.67
N HIS A 322 -6.88 1.07 -17.72
CA HIS A 322 -7.74 2.25 -17.86
C HIS A 322 -7.18 3.51 -17.17
N TYR A 323 -5.95 3.46 -16.67
CA TYR A 323 -5.29 4.61 -16.08
C TYR A 323 -4.89 5.62 -17.16
N SER A 324 -5.20 6.89 -16.94
CA SER A 324 -4.73 7.99 -17.76
C SER A 324 -4.26 9.16 -16.90
N TYR A 325 -3.28 9.88 -17.37
CA TYR A 325 -2.72 11.01 -16.66
C TYR A 325 -2.29 12.09 -17.65
N SER A 326 -2.66 13.34 -17.40
CA SER A 326 -2.10 14.47 -18.14
C SER A 326 -1.04 15.19 -17.30
N TYR A 327 -0.02 15.68 -17.97
CA TYR A 327 1.11 16.38 -17.38
C TYR A 327 1.43 17.62 -18.21
N PHE A 328 1.26 18.80 -17.62
CA PHE A 328 1.34 20.09 -18.33
C PHE A 328 0.51 20.15 -19.61
N GLY A 329 -0.71 19.62 -19.54
CA GLY A 329 -1.66 19.60 -20.65
C GLY A 329 -1.46 18.49 -21.67
N GLU A 330 -0.37 17.76 -21.62
CA GLU A 330 -0.11 16.61 -22.49
C GLU A 330 -0.62 15.32 -21.84
N ASN A 331 -1.34 14.52 -22.61
CA ASN A 331 -1.75 13.20 -22.16
C ASN A 331 -0.56 12.25 -22.21
N LEU A 332 -0.12 11.80 -21.06
CA LEU A 332 0.87 10.73 -20.95
C LEU A 332 0.17 9.40 -21.11
N SER A 333 0.19 8.85 -22.32
CA SER A 333 -0.22 7.48 -22.55
C SER A 333 0.91 6.55 -22.13
N ARG A 334 0.73 5.81 -21.03
CA ARG A 334 1.59 4.69 -20.70
C ARG A 334 0.79 3.40 -20.85
N ASP A 335 1.42 2.41 -21.43
CA ASP A 335 0.80 1.11 -21.55
C ASP A 335 0.92 0.40 -20.20
N PHE A 336 -0.17 0.43 -19.44
CA PHE A 336 -0.33 -0.37 -18.25
C PHE A 336 -1.22 -1.57 -18.52
N LYS A 337 -1.01 -2.65 -17.81
CA LYS A 337 -1.86 -3.83 -17.80
C LYS A 337 -2.64 -3.92 -16.51
N ALA A 338 -3.84 -4.47 -16.58
CA ALA A 338 -4.57 -4.88 -15.40
C ALA A 338 -3.76 -5.91 -14.61
N ILE A 339 -3.83 -5.83 -13.28
CA ILE A 339 -3.10 -6.74 -12.39
C ILE A 339 -4.03 -7.37 -11.35
N VAL A 340 -3.63 -8.55 -10.86
CA VAL A 340 -4.26 -9.22 -9.73
C VAL A 340 -3.21 -9.41 -8.64
N GLN A 341 -3.41 -8.79 -7.50
CA GLN A 341 -2.66 -9.07 -6.28
C GLN A 341 -3.28 -10.25 -5.54
N LEU A 342 -2.46 -11.10 -4.95
CA LEU A 342 -2.88 -12.23 -4.14
C LEU A 342 -2.21 -12.18 -2.78
N GLY A 343 -2.97 -12.47 -1.74
CA GLY A 343 -2.49 -12.56 -0.37
C GLY A 343 -3.01 -13.81 0.34
N ALA A 344 -2.17 -14.40 1.17
CA ALA A 344 -2.53 -15.49 2.04
C ALA A 344 -1.88 -15.31 3.41
N GLY A 345 -2.62 -15.58 4.48
CA GLY A 345 -2.10 -15.42 5.84
C GLY A 345 -2.73 -16.31 6.87
N LEU A 346 -2.01 -16.46 7.97
CA LEU A 346 -2.46 -17.12 9.19
C LEU A 346 -2.43 -16.12 10.34
N GLU A 347 -3.46 -16.12 11.13
CA GLU A 347 -3.54 -15.42 12.40
C GLU A 347 -3.74 -16.46 13.51
N TYR A 348 -2.81 -16.51 14.47
CA TYR A 348 -2.88 -17.35 15.65
C TYR A 348 -2.94 -16.48 16.89
N GLN A 349 -3.92 -16.71 17.79
CA GLN A 349 -4.13 -15.91 18.99
C GLN A 349 -3.89 -16.74 20.23
N ILE A 350 -3.02 -16.27 21.13
CA ILE A 350 -2.82 -16.83 22.47
C ILE A 350 -3.50 -15.89 23.47
N GLN A 351 -4.24 -16.49 24.41
CA GLN A 351 -4.81 -15.76 25.53
C GLN A 351 -4.13 -16.19 26.83
N ALA A 352 -3.69 -15.23 27.61
CA ALA A 352 -3.08 -15.44 28.91
C ALA A 352 -3.67 -14.48 29.94
N SER A 353 -3.70 -14.90 31.21
CA SER A 353 -4.07 -14.01 32.30
C SER A 353 -2.80 -13.51 32.99
N PHE A 354 -2.62 -12.19 33.04
CA PHE A 354 -1.48 -11.57 33.71
C PHE A 354 -1.95 -10.38 34.53
N LEU A 355 -1.54 -10.28 35.78
CA LEU A 355 -1.96 -9.28 36.75
C LEU A 355 -3.49 -9.13 36.87
N GLY A 356 -4.23 -10.23 36.83
CA GLY A 356 -5.69 -10.23 36.91
C GLY A 356 -6.41 -9.72 35.64
N GLN A 357 -5.68 -9.40 34.58
CA GLN A 357 -6.24 -8.99 33.29
C GLN A 357 -6.02 -10.06 32.24
N ARG A 358 -6.98 -10.19 31.33
CA ARG A 358 -6.87 -11.04 30.13
C ARG A 358 -6.07 -10.32 29.06
N TRP A 359 -4.98 -10.93 28.62
CA TRP A 359 -4.15 -10.46 27.53
C TRP A 359 -4.28 -11.38 26.33
N THR A 360 -4.33 -10.81 25.15
CA THR A 360 -4.33 -11.53 23.88
C THR A 360 -3.05 -11.16 23.13
N THR A 361 -2.32 -12.18 22.69
CA THR A 361 -1.11 -12.04 21.87
C THR A 361 -1.40 -12.68 20.51
N PRO A 362 -1.66 -11.88 19.47
CA PRO A 362 -1.77 -12.39 18.13
C PRO A 362 -0.38 -12.61 17.52
N TYR A 363 -0.27 -13.64 16.68
CA TYR A 363 0.87 -13.92 15.81
C TYR A 363 0.37 -13.98 14.37
N PHE A 364 1.12 -13.38 13.46
CA PHE A 364 0.78 -13.29 12.06
C PHE A 364 1.91 -13.84 11.21
N VAL A 365 1.56 -14.60 10.19
CA VAL A 365 2.45 -15.03 9.11
C VAL A 365 1.67 -14.94 7.83
N GLY A 366 2.29 -14.42 6.77
CA GLY A 366 1.63 -14.28 5.49
C GLY A 366 2.58 -14.23 4.30
N PHE A 367 1.96 -14.27 3.15
CA PHE A 367 2.62 -14.19 1.86
C PHE A 367 1.75 -13.34 0.92
N LYS A 368 2.40 -12.46 0.12
CA LYS A 368 1.73 -11.63 -0.90
C LYS A 368 2.47 -11.73 -2.22
N ILE A 369 1.72 -11.79 -3.30
CA ILE A 369 2.19 -11.63 -4.69
C ILE A 369 1.66 -10.29 -5.18
N ASP A 370 2.55 -9.44 -5.68
CA ASP A 370 2.27 -8.08 -6.09
C ASP A 370 2.84 -7.80 -7.51
N PRO A 371 2.14 -8.22 -8.57
CA PRO A 371 2.53 -7.89 -9.92
C PRO A 371 2.47 -6.39 -10.16
N GLN A 372 3.38 -5.90 -10.97
CA GLN A 372 3.46 -4.48 -11.30
C GLN A 372 2.76 -4.22 -12.65
N PRO A 373 2.06 -3.08 -12.82
CA PRO A 373 1.21 -2.86 -14.00
C PRO A 373 1.96 -2.49 -15.27
N MET A 374 3.23 -2.19 -15.22
CA MET A 374 4.00 -1.80 -16.41
C MET A 374 4.05 -2.94 -17.44
N THR A 375 3.89 -2.58 -18.73
CA THR A 375 3.93 -3.54 -19.84
C THR A 375 5.32 -3.73 -20.40
N ASP A 376 6.13 -2.68 -20.39
CA ASP A 376 7.51 -2.67 -20.89
C ASP A 376 8.51 -3.36 -19.96
N ILE A 377 8.15 -3.52 -18.67
CA ILE A 377 8.95 -4.23 -17.68
C ILE A 377 8.08 -5.23 -16.95
N SER A 378 8.40 -6.50 -17.09
CA SER A 378 7.77 -7.51 -16.25
C SER A 378 8.40 -7.48 -14.87
N SER A 379 7.67 -7.03 -13.88
CA SER A 379 8.13 -6.98 -12.49
C SER A 379 7.04 -7.49 -11.55
N THR A 380 7.41 -8.33 -10.60
CA THR A 380 6.51 -8.86 -9.57
C THR A 380 7.26 -8.92 -8.25
N TYR A 381 6.66 -8.36 -7.21
CA TYR A 381 7.18 -8.49 -5.85
C TYR A 381 6.52 -9.66 -5.13
N TYR A 382 7.35 -10.46 -4.47
CA TYR A 382 6.94 -11.53 -3.56
C TYR A 382 7.29 -11.12 -2.14
N TYR A 383 6.28 -11.01 -1.27
CA TYR A 383 6.48 -10.61 0.12
C TYR A 383 6.29 -11.78 1.07
N LEU A 384 7.20 -11.92 2.00
CA LEU A 384 7.02 -12.68 3.22
C LEU A 384 6.70 -11.71 4.36
N THR A 385 5.69 -12.04 5.15
CA THR A 385 5.20 -11.14 6.19
C THR A 385 5.10 -11.85 7.53
N PHE A 386 5.45 -11.13 8.59
CA PHE A 386 5.43 -11.62 9.95
C PHE A 386 4.96 -10.51 10.88
N GLY A 387 4.30 -10.89 11.96
CA GLY A 387 3.90 -9.93 12.96
C GLY A 387 3.47 -10.55 14.26
N SER A 388 3.38 -9.71 15.28
CA SER A 388 2.88 -10.07 16.58
C SER A 388 2.32 -8.84 17.29
N GLY A 389 1.75 -9.03 18.46
CA GLY A 389 1.26 -7.94 19.28
C GLY A 389 0.88 -8.40 20.66
N PHE A 390 0.39 -7.49 21.45
CA PHE A 390 -0.24 -7.77 22.71
C PHE A 390 -1.33 -6.75 22.99
N GLY A 391 -2.38 -7.17 23.63
CA GLY A 391 -3.49 -6.28 23.96
C GLY A 391 -4.37 -6.83 25.05
N ASN A 392 -5.10 -5.93 25.68
CA ASN A 392 -6.13 -6.24 26.64
C ASN A 392 -7.45 -5.53 26.26
N GLU A 393 -8.39 -5.43 27.17
CA GLU A 393 -9.67 -4.77 26.91
C GLU A 393 -9.55 -3.25 26.69
N SER A 394 -8.45 -2.60 27.08
CA SER A 394 -8.28 -1.14 27.04
C SER A 394 -7.37 -0.68 25.92
N LEU A 395 -6.40 -1.48 25.53
CA LEU A 395 -5.43 -1.15 24.50
C LEU A 395 -4.91 -2.41 23.76
N SER A 396 -4.45 -2.22 22.54
CA SER A 396 -3.69 -3.22 21.77
C SER A 396 -2.53 -2.56 21.06
N LEU A 397 -1.36 -3.17 21.10
CA LEU A 397 -0.18 -2.79 20.34
C LEU A 397 0.22 -3.95 19.44
N THR A 398 0.33 -3.68 18.14
CA THR A 398 0.67 -4.67 17.13
C THR A 398 1.83 -4.16 16.30
N PHE A 399 2.74 -5.02 15.91
CA PHE A 399 3.86 -4.73 15.02
C PHE A 399 4.01 -5.82 13.99
N SER A 400 4.42 -5.45 12.78
CA SER A 400 4.64 -6.39 11.68
C SER A 400 5.69 -5.89 10.71
N THR A 401 6.29 -6.82 9.98
CA THR A 401 7.21 -6.56 8.89
C THR A 401 6.81 -7.35 7.66
N ALA A 402 7.06 -6.75 6.49
CA ALA A 402 6.97 -7.40 5.19
C ALA A 402 8.29 -7.21 4.45
N ILE A 403 8.87 -8.30 3.94
CA ILE A 403 10.10 -8.30 3.17
C ILE A 403 9.74 -8.75 1.77
N GLY A 404 9.93 -7.85 0.80
CA GLY A 404 9.60 -8.03 -0.61
C GLY A 404 10.85 -8.21 -1.45
N PHE A 405 10.80 -9.17 -2.37
CA PHE A 405 11.81 -9.43 -3.38
C PHE A 405 11.18 -9.29 -4.74
N GLU A 406 11.76 -8.47 -5.58
CA GLU A 406 11.34 -8.27 -6.95
C GLU A 406 11.93 -9.34 -7.85
N HIS A 407 11.13 -9.78 -8.83
CA HIS A 407 11.54 -10.69 -9.88
C HIS A 407 10.95 -10.24 -11.22
N GLY A 408 11.76 -10.32 -12.28
CA GLY A 408 11.35 -10.08 -13.66
C GLY A 408 12.00 -8.87 -14.32
N SER A 409 12.32 -7.78 -13.58
CA SER A 409 13.00 -6.61 -14.15
C SER A 409 14.50 -6.84 -14.43
N GLY A 410 15.08 -7.85 -13.80
CA GLY A 410 16.53 -8.11 -13.83
C GLY A 410 17.33 -7.33 -12.80
N HIS A 411 16.70 -6.42 -12.03
CA HIS A 411 17.37 -5.58 -11.04
C HIS A 411 17.33 -6.13 -9.61
N ASN A 412 16.54 -7.20 -9.37
CA ASN A 412 16.42 -7.88 -8.07
C ASN A 412 16.18 -6.91 -6.91
N LEU A 413 15.28 -5.95 -7.09
CA LEU A 413 14.97 -4.90 -6.13
C LEU A 413 14.36 -5.48 -4.85
N LYS A 414 14.63 -4.82 -3.73
CA LYS A 414 14.11 -5.22 -2.42
C LYS A 414 13.21 -4.13 -1.86
N ASN A 415 12.17 -4.55 -1.15
CA ASN A 415 11.28 -3.67 -0.42
C ASN A 415 11.07 -4.21 0.99
N GLN A 416 11.17 -3.36 1.99
CA GLN A 416 10.88 -3.70 3.37
C GLN A 416 9.88 -2.71 3.93
N LYS A 417 8.82 -3.22 4.55
CA LYS A 417 7.81 -2.44 5.26
C LYS A 417 7.74 -2.89 6.70
N ILE A 418 7.59 -1.95 7.61
CA ILE A 418 7.32 -2.19 9.02
C ILE A 418 6.12 -1.34 9.40
N ALA A 419 5.17 -1.91 10.11
CA ALA A 419 4.02 -1.21 10.66
C ALA A 419 3.92 -1.45 12.16
N VAL A 420 3.59 -0.38 12.89
CA VAL A 420 3.27 -0.42 14.31
C VAL A 420 1.91 0.24 14.49
N THR A 421 0.95 -0.51 15.03
CA THR A 421 -0.42 -0.04 15.25
C THR A 421 -0.76 -0.05 16.72
N LEU A 422 -1.21 1.09 17.23
CA LEU A 422 -1.77 1.26 18.56
C LEU A 422 -3.27 1.45 18.45
N ASP A 423 -4.04 0.58 19.09
CA ASP A 423 -5.48 0.69 19.24
C ASP A 423 -5.83 0.98 20.69
N LEU A 424 -6.59 2.02 20.93
CA LEU A 424 -7.11 2.40 22.24
C LEU A 424 -8.64 2.20 22.24
N TYR A 425 -9.18 1.67 23.36
CA TYR A 425 -10.60 1.40 23.54
C TYR A 425 -11.17 2.34 24.63
N PRO A 426 -11.57 3.60 24.30
CA PRO A 426 -11.93 4.63 25.28
C PRO A 426 -13.03 4.22 26.25
N GLU A 427 -14.04 3.51 25.76
CA GLU A 427 -15.16 3.04 26.61
C GLU A 427 -14.69 2.16 27.78
N LYS A 428 -13.64 1.38 27.59
CA LYS A 428 -13.09 0.48 28.60
C LYS A 428 -12.18 1.22 29.57
N ILE A 429 -11.42 2.19 29.06
CA ILE A 429 -10.54 3.05 29.86
C ILE A 429 -11.36 3.85 30.86
N PHE A 430 -12.45 4.49 30.43
CA PHE A 430 -13.28 5.34 31.30
C PHE A 430 -14.13 4.53 32.29
N LYS A 431 -14.68 3.35 31.90
CA LYS A 431 -15.42 2.47 32.83
C LYS A 431 -14.56 1.89 33.96
N SER A 432 -13.27 1.71 33.74
CA SER A 432 -12.34 1.25 34.78
C SER A 432 -12.09 2.30 35.86
N ARG A 433 -12.16 3.61 35.55
CA ARG A 433 -11.99 4.70 36.52
C ARG A 433 -13.20 4.94 37.43
N THR A 434 -14.41 4.57 36.99
CA THR A 434 -15.64 4.75 37.77
C THR A 434 -15.89 3.62 38.79
N ARG A 435 -15.06 2.55 38.74
CA ARG A 435 -15.14 1.41 39.69
C ARG A 435 -14.04 1.41 40.75
N ARG A 436 -13.20 2.42 40.80
CA ARG A 436 -12.26 2.70 41.89
C ARG A 436 -12.75 3.88 42.71
#